data_5514cdb3d7087a716b9e780d7a4f1488
#
_entry.id   5514cdb3d7087a716b9e780d7a4f1488
#
_cell.length_a   1.000
_cell.length_b   1.000
_cell.length_c   1.000
_cell.angle_alpha   90.00
_cell.angle_beta   90.00
_cell.angle_gamma   90.00
#
_symmetry.space_group_name_H-M   'P 1'
#
loop_
_entity.id
_entity.type
_entity.pdbx_description
1 polymer ?
#
loop_
_entity_poly.entity_id
_entity_poly.type
_entity_poly.pdbx_seq_one_letter_code
_entity_poly.pdbx_strand_id
1 'polypeptide(L)'
;MNSVHITLDPTYTSVSGNPMVFVVSGSNIDEFQYQYVLDVRTYPDNTLRTRIKQFPNPSGVAVFDVSHVVGDYIEYDANSFTSSQVFAPAGTEYQRYAITAGEEYGTNASSSVTLYDGLGSIGAPAVTGSQIDGIYSAWAGTLDVTPSSTGAGGGWNFGDYFNEFSGQYILSSQQSSHLGASQLNHKVGRNDYALLPVFDAQSDVVSQNTNIQLLNSVNSVIASYNLPRAQASRYINYIPYGPQNLIDAGYFTQTQIDSAAWMRVRVVGSSIDKSFTIEGCESNYERRNFLFINKWGLWESYGMNTPIRKSTTISRDEVKKPNIPWSSADGRNSFDRRGFDTYNQTQTDNFVIATPYVRDEEAKMISELIESPQVYLQYNSLDMGLGVTVQKTFVPIQITNSSYVSKTSRLQKAFQFNIQYKLANPRPNR
;
A
#
# COMPACT_ATOMS: atom_id res chain seq x y z
N MET A 1 -32.95 23.89 15.52
CA MET A 1 -32.41 23.70 14.15
C MET A 1 -30.91 23.78 14.29
N ASN A 2 -30.17 22.85 13.72
CA ASN A 2 -28.71 22.93 13.77
C ASN A 2 -28.31 24.15 12.93
N SER A 3 -27.56 25.09 13.53
CA SER A 3 -27.07 26.28 12.87
C SER A 3 -25.93 26.01 11.91
N VAL A 4 -25.29 24.83 12.02
CA VAL A 4 -24.13 24.42 11.27
C VAL A 4 -24.46 23.25 10.33
N HIS A 5 -24.00 23.37 9.10
CA HIS A 5 -24.21 22.36 8.06
C HIS A 5 -22.92 22.06 7.29
N ILE A 6 -22.69 20.80 6.97
CA ILE A 6 -21.67 20.40 5.99
C ILE A 6 -22.30 20.62 4.60
N THR A 7 -21.72 21.54 3.84
CA THR A 7 -22.24 21.93 2.52
C THR A 7 -21.52 21.22 1.38
N LEU A 8 -20.31 20.73 1.65
CA LEU A 8 -19.52 19.90 0.74
C LEU A 8 -18.79 18.85 1.56
N ASP A 9 -18.78 17.63 1.10
CA ASP A 9 -18.05 16.52 1.66
C ASP A 9 -17.33 15.71 0.57
N PRO A 10 -16.26 14.98 0.89
CA PRO A 10 -15.66 14.04 -0.04
C PRO A 10 -16.62 12.87 -0.26
N THR A 11 -16.44 12.12 -1.33
CA THR A 11 -17.20 10.87 -1.47
C THR A 11 -16.98 9.92 -0.30
N TYR A 12 -17.96 9.04 -0.10
CA TYR A 12 -17.93 8.02 0.96
C TYR A 12 -16.70 7.13 0.94
N THR A 13 -15.97 7.10 -0.17
CA THR A 13 -14.77 6.29 -0.36
C THR A 13 -13.67 7.16 -0.94
N SER A 14 -12.59 7.35 -0.19
CA SER A 14 -11.50 8.27 -0.53
C SER A 14 -10.12 7.64 -0.30
N VAL A 15 -9.08 8.23 -0.85
CA VAL A 15 -7.68 7.88 -0.58
C VAL A 15 -7.01 8.98 0.22
N SER A 16 -6.27 8.60 1.26
CA SER A 16 -5.71 9.56 2.22
C SER A 16 -4.54 10.38 1.67
N GLY A 17 -3.93 9.99 0.56
CA GLY A 17 -2.89 10.78 -0.11
C GLY A 17 -3.42 11.96 -0.91
N ASN A 18 -4.74 12.07 -1.07
CA ASN A 18 -5.42 13.19 -1.71
C ASN A 18 -6.20 14.01 -0.69
N PRO A 19 -6.43 15.32 -0.92
CA PRO A 19 -7.25 16.13 -0.03
C PRO A 19 -8.65 15.55 0.17
N MET A 20 -9.05 15.39 1.44
CA MET A 20 -10.40 14.98 1.84
C MET A 20 -11.07 16.18 2.49
N VAL A 21 -11.72 16.99 1.65
CA VAL A 21 -12.19 18.33 2.02
C VAL A 21 -13.64 18.32 2.45
N PHE A 22 -13.89 18.89 3.63
CA PHE A 22 -15.22 19.22 4.14
C PHE A 22 -15.39 20.74 4.19
N VAL A 23 -16.50 21.24 3.64
CA VAL A 23 -16.86 22.65 3.75
C VAL A 23 -18.03 22.78 4.70
N VAL A 24 -17.84 23.61 5.70
CA VAL A 24 -18.82 23.83 6.76
C VAL A 24 -19.34 25.26 6.70
N SER A 25 -20.64 25.45 6.80
CA SER A 25 -21.32 26.74 6.87
C SER A 25 -22.20 26.83 8.10
N GLY A 26 -22.43 28.03 8.60
CA GLY A 26 -23.27 28.29 9.78
C GLY A 26 -23.94 29.64 9.70
N SER A 27 -24.92 29.85 10.57
CA SER A 27 -25.70 31.10 10.63
C SER A 27 -25.23 32.09 11.68
N ASN A 28 -24.37 31.67 12.64
CA ASN A 28 -23.95 32.50 13.77
C ASN A 28 -22.56 33.14 13.57
N ILE A 29 -22.12 33.34 12.34
CA ILE A 29 -20.77 33.78 11.97
C ILE A 29 -20.40 35.17 12.51
N ASP A 30 -21.41 36.00 12.85
CA ASP A 30 -21.21 37.33 13.37
C ASP A 30 -20.99 37.37 14.91
N GLU A 31 -21.07 36.22 15.56
CA GLU A 31 -20.87 36.08 17.00
C GLU A 31 -19.41 36.26 17.40
N PHE A 32 -19.19 36.67 18.64
CA PHE A 32 -17.86 36.99 19.14
C PHE A 32 -16.95 35.76 19.20
N GLN A 33 -15.77 35.83 18.60
CA GLN A 33 -14.79 34.72 18.52
C GLN A 33 -15.35 33.47 17.88
N TYR A 34 -16.23 33.62 16.92
CA TYR A 34 -16.83 32.49 16.25
C TYR A 34 -15.81 31.60 15.54
N GLN A 35 -15.88 30.30 15.77
CA GLN A 35 -15.09 29.27 15.08
C GLN A 35 -15.97 28.08 14.71
N TYR A 36 -15.69 27.55 13.53
CA TYR A 36 -16.19 26.22 13.20
C TYR A 36 -15.33 25.14 13.86
N VAL A 37 -15.97 24.08 14.30
CA VAL A 37 -15.36 22.90 14.92
C VAL A 37 -15.69 21.68 14.11
N LEU A 38 -14.68 20.91 13.73
CA LEU A 38 -14.85 19.65 13.05
C LEU A 38 -14.21 18.52 13.87
N ASP A 39 -15.02 17.53 14.27
CA ASP A 39 -14.56 16.34 14.96
C ASP A 39 -14.40 15.20 13.97
N VAL A 40 -13.24 14.58 13.95
CA VAL A 40 -12.96 13.33 13.25
C VAL A 40 -13.03 12.19 14.26
N ARG A 41 -13.90 11.23 14.02
CA ARG A 41 -14.18 10.11 14.94
C ARG A 41 -14.01 8.78 14.24
N THR A 42 -13.58 7.76 14.98
CA THR A 42 -13.54 6.39 14.44
C THR A 42 -14.94 5.81 14.32
N TYR A 43 -15.08 4.85 13.42
CA TYR A 43 -16.28 4.04 13.30
C TYR A 43 -15.90 2.54 13.40
N PRO A 44 -16.67 1.70 14.15
CA PRO A 44 -17.96 1.99 14.80
C PRO A 44 -17.88 2.61 16.20
N ASP A 45 -16.71 2.73 16.81
CA ASP A 45 -16.53 3.03 18.23
C ASP A 45 -16.90 4.47 18.59
N ASN A 46 -17.05 5.34 17.61
CA ASN A 46 -17.34 6.77 17.75
C ASN A 46 -16.33 7.52 18.65
N THR A 47 -15.09 7.02 18.73
CA THR A 47 -14.04 7.63 19.53
C THR A 47 -13.49 8.87 18.83
N LEU A 48 -13.44 10.00 19.53
CA LEU A 48 -12.84 11.24 19.02
C LEU A 48 -11.35 11.01 18.77
N ARG A 49 -10.92 11.24 17.54
CA ARG A 49 -9.50 11.19 17.12
C ARG A 49 -8.87 12.56 17.15
N THR A 50 -9.53 13.51 16.51
CA THR A 50 -9.03 14.89 16.42
C THR A 50 -10.20 15.85 16.35
N ARG A 51 -10.00 17.04 16.94
CA ARG A 51 -10.87 18.19 16.83
C ARG A 51 -10.10 19.32 16.16
N ILE A 52 -10.60 19.78 15.03
CA ILE A 52 -10.01 20.87 14.24
C ILE A 52 -10.91 22.08 14.38
N LYS A 53 -10.31 23.26 14.65
CA LYS A 53 -11.03 24.52 14.76
C LYS A 53 -10.52 25.50 13.70
N GLN A 54 -11.43 26.22 13.07
CA GLN A 54 -11.10 27.19 12.04
C GLN A 54 -12.05 28.37 12.06
N PHE A 55 -11.49 29.57 11.88
CA PHE A 55 -12.29 30.78 11.68
C PHE A 55 -12.99 30.75 10.31
N PRO A 56 -14.16 31.39 10.19
CA PRO A 56 -14.79 31.60 8.89
C PRO A 56 -13.84 32.32 7.93
N ASN A 57 -13.86 31.90 6.68
CA ASN A 57 -13.21 32.65 5.61
C ASN A 57 -14.10 33.87 5.19
N PRO A 58 -13.65 34.77 4.29
CA PRO A 58 -14.44 35.90 3.86
C PRO A 58 -15.82 35.55 3.24
N SER A 59 -16.03 34.31 2.83
CA SER A 59 -17.33 33.83 2.34
C SER A 59 -18.20 33.23 3.44
N GLY A 60 -17.78 33.32 4.71
CA GLY A 60 -18.54 32.81 5.85
C GLY A 60 -18.48 31.31 6.04
N VAL A 61 -17.58 30.59 5.39
CA VAL A 61 -17.43 29.13 5.49
C VAL A 61 -16.05 28.73 6.01
N ALA A 62 -15.91 27.52 6.53
CA ALA A 62 -14.63 26.91 6.84
C ALA A 62 -14.37 25.69 5.93
N VAL A 63 -13.11 25.50 5.57
CA VAL A 63 -12.67 24.42 4.68
C VAL A 63 -11.67 23.54 5.43
N PHE A 64 -12.05 22.31 5.73
CA PHE A 64 -11.24 21.38 6.51
C PHE A 64 -10.73 20.25 5.60
N ASP A 65 -9.43 20.06 5.55
CA ASP A 65 -8.81 18.86 4.96
C ASP A 65 -8.47 17.88 6.08
N VAL A 66 -9.08 16.72 6.07
CA VAL A 66 -8.87 15.66 7.08
C VAL A 66 -7.97 14.54 6.60
N SER A 67 -7.41 14.65 5.39
CA SER A 67 -6.61 13.59 4.77
C SER A 67 -5.44 13.12 5.64
N HIS A 68 -4.69 14.05 6.22
CA HIS A 68 -3.57 13.75 7.11
C HIS A 68 -4.03 13.04 8.39
N VAL A 69 -5.12 13.54 9.01
CA VAL A 69 -5.65 12.95 10.25
C VAL A 69 -6.07 11.52 10.04
N VAL A 70 -6.74 11.24 8.95
CA VAL A 70 -7.21 9.87 8.63
C VAL A 70 -6.04 9.00 8.18
N GLY A 71 -5.11 9.54 7.40
CA GLY A 71 -3.92 8.84 6.91
C GLY A 71 -3.02 8.33 8.02
N ASP A 72 -2.87 9.08 9.12
CA ASP A 72 -2.05 8.70 10.28
C ASP A 72 -2.54 7.42 11.00
N TYR A 73 -3.77 7.01 10.75
CA TYR A 73 -4.37 5.79 11.34
C TYR A 73 -4.39 4.61 10.38
N ILE A 74 -3.86 4.76 9.18
CA ILE A 74 -3.80 3.69 8.19
C ILE A 74 -2.45 2.98 8.35
N GLU A 75 -2.51 1.69 8.70
CA GLU A 75 -1.34 0.83 8.84
C GLU A 75 -1.46 -0.33 7.86
N TYR A 76 -0.33 -0.73 7.29
CA TYR A 76 -0.27 -1.83 6.35
C TYR A 76 0.05 -3.15 7.05
N ASP A 77 -0.71 -4.19 6.76
CA ASP A 77 -0.49 -5.52 7.31
C ASP A 77 0.18 -6.47 6.31
N ALA A 78 1.41 -6.84 6.61
CA ALA A 78 2.17 -7.80 5.80
C ALA A 78 1.75 -9.27 6.03
N ASN A 79 0.96 -9.58 7.06
CA ASN A 79 0.57 -10.96 7.37
C ASN A 79 -0.39 -11.54 6.35
N SER A 80 -1.06 -10.69 5.56
CA SER A 80 -2.00 -11.09 4.52
C SER A 80 -1.36 -11.72 3.27
N PHE A 81 -0.04 -11.62 3.09
CA PHE A 81 0.66 -12.12 1.89
C PHE A 81 0.50 -13.63 1.66
N THR A 82 0.35 -14.41 2.73
CA THR A 82 0.18 -15.86 2.65
C THR A 82 -1.27 -16.30 2.55
N SER A 83 -2.23 -15.38 2.48
CA SER A 83 -3.64 -15.72 2.36
C SER A 83 -3.90 -16.56 1.10
N SER A 84 -4.79 -17.52 1.23
CA SER A 84 -5.26 -18.38 0.14
C SER A 84 -6.74 -18.18 -0.20
N GLN A 85 -7.40 -17.26 0.47
CA GLN A 85 -8.81 -16.94 0.31
C GLN A 85 -8.96 -15.52 -0.19
N VAL A 86 -10.04 -15.23 -0.91
CA VAL A 86 -10.40 -13.85 -1.22
C VAL A 86 -10.71 -13.13 0.08
N PHE A 87 -10.05 -12.03 0.34
CA PHE A 87 -10.18 -11.29 1.61
C PHE A 87 -10.21 -9.78 1.38
N ALA A 88 -10.85 -9.06 2.30
CA ALA A 88 -10.78 -7.61 2.35
C ALA A 88 -9.49 -7.16 3.08
N PRO A 89 -8.96 -5.96 2.79
CA PRO A 89 -7.88 -5.37 3.56
C PRO A 89 -8.17 -5.41 5.06
N ALA A 90 -7.13 -5.52 5.88
CA ALA A 90 -7.25 -5.46 7.32
C ALA A 90 -7.95 -4.16 7.76
N GLY A 91 -8.59 -4.19 8.93
CA GLY A 91 -9.27 -3.00 9.45
C GLY A 91 -8.36 -1.80 9.68
N THR A 92 -7.03 -2.02 9.73
CA THR A 92 -6.00 -1.00 9.82
C THR A 92 -5.62 -0.40 8.46
N GLU A 93 -5.72 -1.17 7.37
CA GLU A 93 -5.45 -0.70 6.00
C GLU A 93 -6.62 0.10 5.41
N TYR A 94 -7.80 -0.08 5.95
CA TYR A 94 -9.04 0.54 5.50
C TYR A 94 -9.78 1.13 6.71
N GLN A 95 -9.64 2.43 6.91
CA GLN A 95 -10.24 3.12 8.02
C GLN A 95 -11.64 3.64 7.69
N ARG A 96 -12.57 3.38 8.59
CA ARG A 96 -13.88 4.00 8.57
C ARG A 96 -13.92 5.10 9.63
N TYR A 97 -14.43 6.25 9.25
CA TYR A 97 -14.50 7.41 10.13
C TYR A 97 -15.82 8.15 9.96
N ALA A 98 -16.20 8.86 11.01
CA ALA A 98 -17.35 9.74 11.01
C ALA A 98 -16.91 11.18 11.25
N ILE A 99 -17.61 12.12 10.64
CA ILE A 99 -17.37 13.55 10.80
C ILE A 99 -18.57 14.18 11.52
N THR A 100 -18.26 15.05 12.46
CA THR A 100 -19.27 15.87 13.13
C THR A 100 -18.85 17.33 13.06
N ALA A 101 -19.70 18.21 12.56
CA ALA A 101 -19.44 19.64 12.51
C ALA A 101 -20.22 20.37 13.61
N GLY A 102 -19.60 21.39 14.18
CA GLY A 102 -20.17 22.24 15.20
C GLY A 102 -19.62 23.65 15.17
N GLU A 103 -20.00 24.46 16.12
CA GLU A 103 -19.57 25.85 16.26
C GLU A 103 -19.19 26.15 17.70
N GLU A 104 -18.29 27.09 17.88
CA GLU A 104 -17.84 27.61 19.16
C GLU A 104 -17.78 29.13 19.08
N TYR A 105 -18.44 29.81 19.99
CA TYR A 105 -18.43 31.28 20.04
C TYR A 105 -18.72 31.81 21.45
N GLY A 106 -18.41 33.05 21.69
CA GLY A 106 -18.73 33.77 22.91
C GLY A 106 -19.89 34.74 22.70
N THR A 107 -20.63 35.05 23.75
CA THR A 107 -21.73 36.02 23.69
C THR A 107 -21.24 37.48 23.77
N ASN A 108 -20.02 37.70 24.28
CA ASN A 108 -19.36 39.01 24.35
C ASN A 108 -17.87 38.85 24.65
N ALA A 109 -17.10 39.95 24.56
CA ALA A 109 -15.65 39.94 24.79
C ALA A 109 -15.18 39.43 26.16
N SER A 110 -16.07 39.40 27.15
CA SER A 110 -15.78 38.98 28.53
C SER A 110 -16.31 37.57 28.84
N SER A 111 -17.05 36.98 27.94
CA SER A 111 -17.61 35.62 28.15
C SER A 111 -16.57 34.54 27.81
N SER A 112 -16.62 33.43 28.53
CA SER A 112 -15.93 32.23 28.11
C SER A 112 -16.56 31.70 26.82
N VAL A 113 -15.72 31.28 25.89
CA VAL A 113 -16.17 30.62 24.67
C VAL A 113 -16.88 29.31 25.05
N THR A 114 -18.08 29.13 24.56
CA THR A 114 -18.89 27.94 24.83
C THR A 114 -18.97 27.11 23.58
N LEU A 115 -18.59 25.84 23.69
CA LEU A 115 -18.83 24.88 22.62
C LEU A 115 -20.33 24.59 22.61
N TYR A 116 -21.02 25.09 21.61
CA TYR A 116 -22.39 24.67 21.36
C TYR A 116 -22.36 23.26 20.77
N ASP A 117 -22.79 22.31 21.56
CA ASP A 117 -23.15 20.97 21.11
C ASP A 117 -24.42 20.99 20.22
N GLY A 118 -24.37 21.88 19.24
CA GLY A 118 -25.18 21.74 18.03
C GLY A 118 -24.70 20.58 17.17
N LEU A 119 -23.81 19.80 17.72
CA LEU A 119 -23.46 18.46 17.33
C LEU A 119 -24.74 17.65 17.34
N GLY A 120 -25.54 17.87 16.31
CA GLY A 120 -26.54 16.89 15.99
C GLY A 120 -25.79 15.58 16.07
N SER A 121 -25.98 14.85 17.18
CA SER A 121 -25.68 13.45 17.20
C SER A 121 -26.07 12.96 15.82
N ILE A 122 -25.11 12.74 14.95
CA ILE A 122 -25.34 11.78 13.89
C ILE A 122 -25.54 10.53 14.70
N GLY A 123 -26.79 10.33 15.16
CA GLY A 123 -27.18 9.16 15.92
C GLY A 123 -26.63 8.01 15.14
N ALA A 124 -26.03 7.05 15.80
CA ALA A 124 -25.45 5.90 15.14
C ALA A 124 -26.31 5.59 13.92
N PRO A 125 -25.82 5.78 12.70
CA PRO A 125 -26.68 5.76 11.53
C PRO A 125 -27.43 4.45 11.57
N ALA A 126 -28.75 4.55 11.59
CA ALA A 126 -29.59 3.39 11.53
C ALA A 126 -29.25 2.72 10.20
N VAL A 127 -28.66 1.54 10.28
CA VAL A 127 -28.26 0.74 9.13
C VAL A 127 -29.54 0.24 8.47
N THR A 128 -30.15 1.09 7.67
CA THR A 128 -31.30 0.75 6.84
C THR A 128 -31.01 1.24 5.43
N GLY A 129 -30.53 0.30 4.60
CA GLY A 129 -30.25 0.56 3.20
C GLY A 129 -28.80 0.99 2.94
N SER A 130 -28.32 0.72 1.76
CA SER A 130 -26.97 0.77 1.24
C SER A 130 -26.23 2.13 1.24
N GLN A 131 -26.65 3.10 2.03
CA GLN A 131 -25.97 4.38 2.25
C GLN A 131 -26.01 4.73 3.74
N ILE A 132 -24.84 4.77 4.35
CA ILE A 132 -24.67 5.23 5.72
C ILE A 132 -24.27 6.70 5.63
N ASP A 133 -25.26 7.60 5.74
CA ASP A 133 -25.03 9.04 5.76
C ASP A 133 -24.08 9.41 6.92
N GLY A 134 -22.99 10.11 6.59
CA GLY A 134 -22.01 10.59 7.56
C GLY A 134 -20.89 9.62 7.96
N ILE A 135 -20.80 8.43 7.36
CA ILE A 135 -19.67 7.53 7.52
C ILE A 135 -18.89 7.44 6.23
N TYR A 136 -17.62 7.77 6.36
CA TYR A 136 -16.67 7.78 5.25
C TYR A 136 -15.68 6.65 5.42
N SER A 137 -15.06 6.28 4.32
CA SER A 137 -14.04 5.25 4.28
C SER A 137 -12.82 5.77 3.55
N ALA A 138 -11.65 5.49 4.11
CA ALA A 138 -10.39 5.86 3.48
C ALA A 138 -9.37 4.74 3.57
N TRP A 139 -8.53 4.64 2.57
CA TRP A 139 -7.33 3.82 2.56
C TRP A 139 -6.15 4.65 2.08
N ALA A 140 -4.94 4.19 2.34
CA ALA A 140 -3.75 4.85 1.83
C ALA A 140 -3.71 4.73 0.30
N GLY A 141 -3.22 5.75 -0.34
CA GLY A 141 -3.08 5.80 -1.80
C GLY A 141 -3.11 7.24 -2.28
N THR A 142 -2.72 7.43 -3.52
CA THR A 142 -2.71 8.74 -4.19
C THR A 142 -3.27 8.58 -5.57
N LEU A 143 -4.31 9.33 -5.90
CA LEU A 143 -4.86 9.39 -7.24
C LEU A 143 -4.17 10.50 -8.03
N ASP A 144 -3.89 10.25 -9.28
CA ASP A 144 -3.45 11.31 -10.18
C ASP A 144 -4.55 12.36 -10.29
N VAL A 145 -4.16 13.63 -10.22
CA VAL A 145 -5.10 14.74 -10.41
C VAL A 145 -5.59 14.72 -11.84
N THR A 146 -6.83 14.36 -12.05
CA THR A 146 -7.47 14.63 -13.33
C THR A 146 -8.17 15.98 -13.26
N PRO A 147 -7.92 16.90 -14.19
CA PRO A 147 -8.57 18.22 -14.20
C PRO A 147 -10.07 18.18 -14.54
N SER A 148 -10.73 17.07 -14.44
CA SER A 148 -12.16 16.95 -14.69
C SER A 148 -12.96 17.58 -13.55
N SER A 149 -13.23 18.83 -13.71
CA SER A 149 -13.79 19.77 -12.72
C SER A 149 -15.31 19.84 -12.72
N THR A 150 -16.02 18.79 -13.00
CA THR A 150 -17.51 18.84 -13.07
C THR A 150 -18.22 18.28 -11.85
N GLY A 151 -17.53 17.74 -10.87
CA GLY A 151 -18.09 17.28 -9.60
C GLY A 151 -17.96 18.32 -8.49
N ALA A 152 -18.95 18.43 -7.64
CA ALA A 152 -18.88 19.18 -6.39
C ALA A 152 -17.85 18.49 -5.47
N GLY A 153 -16.62 18.99 -5.43
CA GLY A 153 -15.51 18.37 -4.68
C GLY A 153 -14.19 18.33 -5.42
N GLY A 154 -14.18 18.77 -6.68
CA GLY A 154 -12.96 19.12 -7.40
C GLY A 154 -11.98 17.98 -7.66
N GLY A 155 -12.36 16.94 -8.40
CA GLY A 155 -11.41 16.04 -9.08
C GLY A 155 -10.60 15.06 -8.21
N TRP A 156 -10.82 15.04 -6.90
CA TRP A 156 -10.14 14.17 -5.93
C TRP A 156 -10.96 12.96 -5.49
N ASN A 157 -12.11 12.84 -6.09
CA ASN A 157 -13.10 11.85 -5.72
C ASN A 157 -12.82 10.53 -6.42
N PHE A 158 -12.74 9.46 -5.66
CA PHE A 158 -12.55 8.12 -6.23
C PHE A 158 -13.69 7.75 -7.21
N GLY A 159 -14.93 8.20 -6.92
CA GLY A 159 -16.07 8.05 -7.82
C GLY A 159 -15.87 8.76 -9.16
N ASP A 160 -15.29 9.97 -9.16
CA ASP A 160 -15.03 10.73 -10.40
C ASP A 160 -13.91 10.10 -11.23
N TYR A 161 -12.95 9.47 -10.57
CA TYR A 161 -11.86 8.76 -11.23
C TYR A 161 -12.34 7.52 -11.98
N PHE A 162 -13.36 6.89 -11.46
CA PHE A 162 -13.98 5.72 -12.02
C PHE A 162 -15.38 6.01 -12.54
N ASN A 163 -15.55 6.98 -13.30
CA ASN A 163 -16.75 7.72 -13.70
C ASN A 163 -17.96 6.93 -14.26
N GLU A 164 -18.05 5.61 -14.14
CA GLU A 164 -19.17 4.85 -14.69
C GLU A 164 -19.37 3.49 -14.00
N PHE A 165 -19.60 3.51 -12.68
CA PHE A 165 -19.46 2.31 -11.86
C PHE A 165 -20.71 1.48 -11.65
N SER A 166 -20.82 0.51 -12.46
CA SER A 166 -21.61 -0.70 -12.17
C SER A 166 -20.75 -1.97 -12.06
N GLY A 167 -19.39 -1.86 -11.91
CA GLY A 167 -18.53 -2.97 -12.16
C GLY A 167 -17.40 -3.23 -11.14
N GLN A 168 -16.58 -4.21 -11.44
CA GLN A 168 -15.39 -4.61 -10.72
C GLN A 168 -14.15 -4.15 -11.47
N TYR A 169 -13.16 -3.64 -10.74
CA TYR A 169 -11.92 -3.09 -11.29
C TYR A 169 -10.70 -3.63 -10.59
N ILE A 170 -9.66 -3.87 -11.37
CA ILE A 170 -8.34 -4.21 -10.85
C ILE A 170 -7.63 -2.92 -10.49
N LEU A 171 -7.17 -2.79 -9.25
CA LEU A 171 -6.43 -1.64 -8.74
C LEU A 171 -4.92 -1.88 -8.85
N SER A 172 -4.46 -2.17 -10.05
CA SER A 172 -3.05 -2.40 -10.36
C SER A 172 -2.53 -1.34 -11.31
N SER A 173 -1.28 -0.94 -11.13
CA SER A 173 -0.56 -0.01 -12.01
C SER A 173 -0.41 -0.51 -13.45
N GLN A 174 -0.51 -1.82 -13.67
CA GLN A 174 -0.49 -2.43 -15.00
C GLN A 174 -1.78 -2.23 -15.80
N GLN A 175 -2.81 -1.75 -15.16
CA GLN A 175 -4.04 -1.43 -15.86
C GLN A 175 -3.88 -0.11 -16.61
N SER A 176 -3.43 -0.18 -17.86
CA SER A 176 -3.61 0.94 -18.78
C SER A 176 -5.12 1.13 -18.93
N SER A 177 -5.59 2.29 -18.47
CA SER A 177 -6.89 2.90 -18.71
C SER A 177 -7.70 2.18 -19.79
N HIS A 178 -8.90 1.80 -19.45
CA HIS A 178 -9.98 1.28 -20.29
C HIS A 178 -9.96 -0.22 -20.60
N LEU A 179 -10.89 -0.92 -19.96
CA LEU A 179 -11.75 -1.95 -20.50
C LEU A 179 -11.19 -2.65 -21.76
N GLY A 180 -10.38 -3.65 -21.63
CA GLY A 180 -10.04 -4.49 -22.74
C GLY A 180 -8.63 -5.01 -22.88
N ALA A 181 -7.65 -4.56 -22.10
CA ALA A 181 -6.34 -5.21 -22.11
C ALA A 181 -6.45 -6.58 -21.43
N SER A 182 -6.68 -7.58 -22.23
CA SER A 182 -6.88 -8.97 -21.80
C SER A 182 -5.61 -9.63 -21.24
N GLN A 183 -4.47 -8.96 -21.31
CA GLN A 183 -3.19 -9.53 -20.91
C GLN A 183 -2.40 -8.51 -20.09
N LEU A 184 -2.37 -8.74 -18.80
CA LEU A 184 -1.27 -8.23 -18.00
C LEU A 184 -0.07 -9.09 -18.34
N ASN A 185 0.98 -8.50 -18.96
CA ASN A 185 2.23 -9.21 -19.26
C ASN A 185 3.03 -9.52 -17.98
N HIS A 186 2.36 -9.61 -16.86
CA HIS A 186 2.97 -9.88 -15.59
C HIS A 186 3.35 -11.34 -15.47
N LYS A 187 4.59 -11.58 -15.11
CA LYS A 187 5.13 -12.92 -14.92
C LYS A 187 5.12 -13.25 -13.43
N VAL A 188 4.53 -14.36 -13.08
CA VAL A 188 4.53 -14.88 -11.73
C VAL A 188 5.44 -16.10 -11.63
N GLY A 189 6.28 -16.17 -10.63
CA GLY A 189 7.13 -17.35 -10.38
C GLY A 189 6.35 -18.48 -9.74
N ARG A 190 6.79 -19.71 -9.95
CA ARG A 190 6.16 -20.93 -9.41
C ARG A 190 6.06 -20.97 -7.89
N ASN A 191 6.90 -20.21 -7.20
CA ASN A 191 6.97 -20.13 -5.74
C ASN A 191 6.63 -18.75 -5.20
N ASP A 192 6.06 -17.87 -6.03
CA ASP A 192 5.71 -16.52 -5.61
C ASP A 192 4.40 -16.49 -4.83
N TYR A 193 4.35 -15.64 -3.83
CA TYR A 193 3.11 -15.11 -3.27
C TYR A 193 2.72 -13.86 -4.05
N ALA A 194 1.47 -13.76 -4.43
CA ALA A 194 0.98 -12.63 -5.18
C ALA A 194 -0.48 -12.32 -4.86
N LEU A 195 -0.79 -11.04 -4.73
CA LEU A 195 -2.11 -10.52 -4.44
C LEU A 195 -2.55 -9.59 -5.57
N LEU A 196 -3.79 -9.74 -6.01
CA LEU A 196 -4.42 -8.88 -6.99
C LEU A 196 -5.47 -8.02 -6.27
N PRO A 197 -5.21 -6.72 -6.06
CA PRO A 197 -6.19 -5.84 -5.46
C PRO A 197 -7.29 -5.50 -6.47
N VAL A 198 -8.54 -5.58 -6.02
CA VAL A 198 -9.73 -5.37 -6.84
C VAL A 198 -10.72 -4.49 -6.11
N PHE A 199 -11.26 -3.51 -6.80
CA PHE A 199 -12.43 -2.76 -6.36
C PHE A 199 -13.70 -3.46 -6.83
N ASP A 200 -14.66 -3.64 -5.95
CA ASP A 200 -15.97 -4.26 -6.22
C ASP A 200 -17.08 -3.34 -5.76
N ALA A 201 -17.66 -2.59 -6.70
CA ALA A 201 -18.74 -1.64 -6.42
C ALA A 201 -20.02 -2.32 -5.89
N GLN A 202 -20.23 -3.58 -6.21
CA GLN A 202 -21.39 -4.35 -5.78
C GLN A 202 -21.15 -5.19 -4.52
N SER A 203 -20.00 -5.02 -3.91
CA SER A 203 -19.56 -5.53 -2.62
C SER A 203 -19.48 -7.06 -2.42
N ASP A 204 -20.02 -7.88 -3.31
CA ASP A 204 -20.09 -9.34 -3.10
C ASP A 204 -19.69 -10.21 -4.31
N VAL A 205 -19.55 -9.66 -5.50
CA VAL A 205 -19.34 -10.43 -6.73
C VAL A 205 -17.95 -11.08 -6.74
N VAL A 206 -16.92 -10.32 -6.41
CA VAL A 206 -15.54 -10.81 -6.41
C VAL A 206 -15.36 -11.92 -5.39
N SER A 207 -15.91 -11.74 -4.21
CA SER A 207 -15.74 -12.70 -3.13
C SER A 207 -16.49 -14.01 -3.35
N GLN A 208 -17.58 -14.00 -4.10
CA GLN A 208 -18.41 -15.19 -4.32
C GLN A 208 -18.03 -15.98 -5.57
N ASN A 209 -17.46 -15.33 -6.57
CA ASN A 209 -17.36 -15.87 -7.92
C ASN A 209 -15.94 -15.92 -8.48
N THR A 210 -14.91 -15.87 -7.63
CA THR A 210 -13.52 -15.89 -8.09
C THR A 210 -13.07 -17.33 -8.38
N ASN A 211 -12.65 -17.56 -9.62
CA ASN A 211 -12.13 -18.82 -10.12
C ASN A 211 -10.69 -18.64 -10.60
N ILE A 212 -9.81 -19.54 -10.20
CA ILE A 212 -8.43 -19.65 -10.70
C ILE A 212 -8.32 -20.87 -11.59
N GLN A 213 -7.72 -20.69 -12.76
CA GLN A 213 -7.47 -21.75 -13.74
C GLN A 213 -5.98 -21.81 -14.08
N LEU A 214 -5.46 -23.02 -14.13
CA LEU A 214 -4.14 -23.31 -14.68
C LEU A 214 -4.30 -23.78 -16.11
N LEU A 215 -3.56 -23.18 -17.03
CA LEU A 215 -3.60 -23.48 -18.46
C LEU A 215 -2.22 -23.91 -18.94
N ASN A 216 -2.20 -24.85 -19.87
CA ASN A 216 -0.97 -25.26 -20.55
C ASN A 216 -0.60 -24.29 -21.67
N SER A 217 0.49 -24.58 -22.38
CA SER A 217 0.99 -23.76 -23.49
C SER A 217 0.04 -23.65 -24.70
N VAL A 218 -0.96 -24.54 -24.79
CA VAL A 218 -2.01 -24.52 -25.83
C VAL A 218 -3.36 -24.00 -25.31
N ASN A 219 -3.34 -23.27 -24.17
CA ASN A 219 -4.52 -22.68 -23.52
C ASN A 219 -5.60 -23.68 -23.08
N SER A 220 -5.27 -24.95 -22.89
CA SER A 220 -6.19 -25.93 -22.30
C SER A 220 -6.10 -25.89 -20.78
N VAL A 221 -7.23 -25.97 -20.10
CA VAL A 221 -7.31 -25.97 -18.64
C VAL A 221 -6.75 -27.29 -18.10
N ILE A 222 -5.70 -27.20 -17.28
CA ILE A 222 -5.11 -28.32 -16.55
C ILE A 222 -5.89 -28.57 -15.27
N ALA A 223 -6.18 -27.48 -14.53
CA ALA A 223 -6.88 -27.51 -13.26
C ALA A 223 -7.64 -26.19 -13.04
N SER A 224 -8.71 -26.24 -12.27
CA SER A 224 -9.54 -25.09 -11.95
C SER A 224 -10.03 -25.20 -10.52
N TYR A 225 -10.04 -24.07 -9.79
CA TYR A 225 -10.49 -24.01 -8.42
C TYR A 225 -11.24 -22.70 -8.14
N ASN A 226 -12.37 -22.79 -7.44
CA ASN A 226 -13.10 -21.63 -6.96
C ASN A 226 -12.55 -21.23 -5.60
N LEU A 227 -11.99 -20.03 -5.49
CA LEU A 227 -11.44 -19.56 -4.23
C LEU A 227 -12.54 -19.36 -3.18
N PRO A 228 -12.31 -19.81 -1.95
CA PRO A 228 -13.20 -19.54 -0.85
C PRO A 228 -13.08 -18.06 -0.43
N ARG A 229 -14.11 -17.59 0.24
CA ARG A 229 -14.21 -16.25 0.81
C ARG A 229 -13.84 -16.28 2.29
N ALA A 230 -13.00 -15.34 2.73
CA ALA A 230 -12.62 -15.24 4.14
C ALA A 230 -13.68 -14.55 5.01
N GLN A 231 -14.33 -13.49 4.53
CA GLN A 231 -15.35 -12.73 5.28
C GLN A 231 -16.19 -11.80 4.40
N ALA A 232 -17.17 -11.12 5.04
CA ALA A 232 -18.05 -10.17 4.39
C ALA A 232 -17.28 -9.10 3.61
N SER A 233 -17.70 -8.93 2.38
CA SER A 233 -17.08 -8.08 1.40
C SER A 233 -17.08 -6.61 1.82
N ARG A 234 -16.05 -5.97 1.38
CA ARG A 234 -15.94 -4.51 1.31
C ARG A 234 -15.70 -4.14 -0.14
N TYR A 235 -15.71 -2.86 -0.43
CA TYR A 235 -15.42 -2.37 -1.78
C TYR A 235 -14.05 -2.79 -2.30
N ILE A 236 -13.07 -3.03 -1.43
CA ILE A 236 -11.74 -3.49 -1.81
C ILE A 236 -11.54 -4.92 -1.36
N ASN A 237 -11.05 -5.76 -2.26
CA ASN A 237 -10.74 -7.15 -2.01
C ASN A 237 -9.39 -7.51 -2.63
N TYR A 238 -8.68 -8.42 -1.99
CA TYR A 238 -7.50 -9.06 -2.53
C TYR A 238 -7.84 -10.46 -3.04
N ILE A 239 -7.43 -10.75 -4.26
CA ILE A 239 -7.48 -12.11 -4.82
C ILE A 239 -6.06 -12.68 -4.76
N PRO A 240 -5.78 -13.68 -3.92
CA PRO A 240 -4.49 -14.35 -3.91
C PRO A 240 -4.38 -15.22 -5.17
N TYR A 241 -3.44 -14.86 -6.04
CA TYR A 241 -3.21 -15.60 -7.29
C TYR A 241 -1.79 -16.15 -7.39
N GLY A 242 -0.92 -15.83 -6.44
CA GLY A 242 0.42 -16.41 -6.41
C GLY A 242 0.38 -17.94 -6.34
N PRO A 243 1.18 -18.67 -7.16
CA PRO A 243 1.20 -20.12 -7.12
C PRO A 243 1.43 -20.67 -5.73
N GLN A 244 2.28 -20.02 -4.93
CA GLN A 244 2.56 -20.47 -3.57
C GLN A 244 1.36 -20.32 -2.63
N ASN A 245 0.57 -19.24 -2.77
CA ASN A 245 -0.68 -19.10 -2.00
C ASN A 245 -1.61 -20.30 -2.19
N LEU A 246 -1.66 -20.80 -3.41
CA LEU A 246 -2.59 -21.86 -3.84
C LEU A 246 -2.07 -23.25 -3.51
N ILE A 247 -0.74 -23.44 -3.52
CA ILE A 247 -0.08 -24.69 -3.10
C ILE A 247 -0.20 -24.89 -1.59
N ASP A 248 0.08 -23.85 -0.81
CA ASP A 248 0.03 -23.91 0.66
C ASP A 248 -1.38 -24.23 1.17
N ALA A 249 -2.40 -23.81 0.42
CA ALA A 249 -3.80 -24.15 0.68
C ALA A 249 -4.22 -25.56 0.19
N GLY A 250 -3.38 -26.22 -0.57
CA GLY A 250 -3.71 -27.51 -1.18
C GLY A 250 -4.71 -27.44 -2.34
N TYR A 251 -4.94 -26.27 -2.93
CA TYR A 251 -5.84 -26.12 -4.08
C TYR A 251 -5.23 -26.65 -5.36
N PHE A 252 -3.92 -26.47 -5.51
CA PHE A 252 -3.13 -27.03 -6.61
C PHE A 252 -1.90 -27.75 -6.08
N THR A 253 -1.42 -28.73 -6.83
CA THR A 253 -0.16 -29.40 -6.54
C THR A 253 0.99 -28.72 -7.26
N GLN A 254 2.22 -28.89 -6.74
CA GLN A 254 3.42 -28.39 -7.40
C GLN A 254 3.53 -28.91 -8.84
N THR A 255 3.19 -30.18 -9.07
CA THR A 255 3.22 -30.79 -10.41
C THR A 255 2.26 -30.10 -11.39
N GLN A 256 1.08 -29.70 -10.93
CA GLN A 256 0.13 -28.94 -11.76
C GLN A 256 0.68 -27.55 -12.10
N ILE A 257 1.27 -26.84 -11.14
CA ILE A 257 1.91 -25.55 -11.38
C ILE A 257 3.10 -25.70 -12.35
N ASP A 258 3.91 -26.75 -12.20
CA ASP A 258 5.08 -26.99 -13.05
C ASP A 258 4.71 -27.29 -14.50
N SER A 259 3.55 -27.88 -14.71
CA SER A 259 3.02 -28.18 -16.05
C SER A 259 2.25 -27.00 -16.68
N ALA A 260 1.91 -25.97 -15.90
CA ALA A 260 1.15 -24.83 -16.37
C ALA A 260 2.06 -23.78 -17.01
N ALA A 261 1.61 -23.19 -18.11
CA ALA A 261 2.22 -22.04 -18.75
C ALA A 261 1.58 -20.71 -18.31
N TRP A 262 0.29 -20.78 -17.97
CA TRP A 262 -0.51 -19.62 -17.62
C TRP A 262 -1.36 -19.89 -16.41
N MET A 263 -1.57 -18.84 -15.62
CA MET A 263 -2.57 -18.77 -14.58
C MET A 263 -3.61 -17.72 -14.95
N ARG A 264 -4.88 -18.09 -14.92
CA ARG A 264 -6.00 -17.22 -15.25
C ARG A 264 -6.83 -16.96 -14.00
N VAL A 265 -7.01 -15.69 -13.67
CA VAL A 265 -7.91 -15.23 -12.62
C VAL A 265 -9.18 -14.72 -13.28
N ARG A 266 -10.29 -15.34 -12.95
CA ARG A 266 -11.60 -15.00 -13.50
C ARG A 266 -12.61 -14.77 -12.40
N VAL A 267 -13.33 -13.65 -12.46
CA VAL A 267 -14.49 -13.41 -11.61
C VAL A 267 -15.74 -13.61 -12.46
N VAL A 268 -16.50 -14.65 -12.16
CA VAL A 268 -17.71 -15.00 -12.94
C VAL A 268 -18.77 -13.93 -12.76
N GLY A 269 -19.30 -13.42 -13.86
CA GLY A 269 -20.28 -12.32 -13.83
C GLY A 269 -19.66 -10.91 -13.82
N SER A 270 -18.32 -10.80 -13.96
CA SER A 270 -17.62 -9.53 -14.04
C SER A 270 -16.71 -9.43 -15.27
N SER A 271 -16.17 -8.24 -15.50
CA SER A 271 -15.16 -7.99 -16.55
C SER A 271 -13.75 -8.45 -16.17
N ILE A 272 -13.54 -8.97 -14.96
CA ILE A 272 -12.24 -9.45 -14.50
C ILE A 272 -11.98 -10.84 -15.06
N ASP A 273 -11.11 -10.87 -16.07
CA ASP A 273 -10.61 -12.09 -16.69
C ASP A 273 -9.15 -11.82 -17.11
N LYS A 274 -8.18 -12.20 -16.27
CA LYS A 274 -6.77 -11.89 -16.44
C LYS A 274 -5.91 -13.14 -16.42
N SER A 275 -4.95 -13.19 -17.36
CA SER A 275 -3.99 -14.28 -17.45
C SER A 275 -2.59 -13.78 -17.12
N PHE A 276 -1.88 -14.54 -16.31
CA PHE A 276 -0.51 -14.29 -15.88
C PHE A 276 0.37 -15.42 -16.41
N THR A 277 1.53 -15.07 -16.95
CA THR A 277 2.51 -16.07 -17.39
C THR A 277 3.19 -16.68 -16.17
N ILE A 278 3.19 -18.01 -16.06
CA ILE A 278 3.98 -18.69 -15.03
C ILE A 278 5.40 -18.85 -15.56
N GLU A 279 6.36 -18.25 -14.88
CA GLU A 279 7.76 -18.29 -15.26
C GLU A 279 8.39 -19.64 -14.89
N GLY A 280 9.01 -20.30 -15.89
CA GLY A 280 9.70 -21.57 -15.69
C GLY A 280 10.98 -21.40 -14.86
N CYS A 281 11.53 -22.54 -14.39
CA CYS A 281 12.78 -22.59 -13.63
C CYS A 281 14.05 -22.38 -14.52
N GLU A 282 13.92 -21.87 -15.73
CA GLU A 282 15.01 -21.82 -16.72
C GLU A 282 16.02 -20.69 -16.47
N SER A 283 15.81 -19.86 -15.46
CA SER A 283 16.75 -18.80 -15.11
C SER A 283 17.90 -19.34 -14.26
N ASN A 284 19.13 -18.99 -14.64
CA ASN A 284 20.33 -19.24 -13.84
C ASN A 284 20.40 -18.37 -12.58
N TYR A 285 19.48 -17.44 -12.41
CA TYR A 285 19.44 -16.50 -11.30
C TYR A 285 18.25 -16.78 -10.42
N GLU A 286 18.47 -16.64 -9.13
CA GLU A 286 17.42 -16.76 -8.16
C GLU A 286 16.36 -15.67 -8.33
N ARG A 287 15.09 -16.09 -8.34
CA ARG A 287 13.98 -15.16 -8.43
C ARG A 287 13.82 -14.35 -7.14
N ARG A 288 13.65 -13.05 -7.30
CA ARG A 288 13.31 -12.12 -6.23
C ARG A 288 11.90 -11.60 -6.47
N ASN A 289 11.03 -11.85 -5.52
CA ASN A 289 9.66 -11.37 -5.56
C ASN A 289 9.52 -10.23 -4.54
N PHE A 290 9.19 -9.04 -5.04
CA PHE A 290 8.97 -7.83 -4.26
C PHE A 290 7.47 -7.65 -4.05
N LEU A 291 7.04 -7.47 -2.81
CA LEU A 291 5.70 -7.06 -2.46
C LEU A 291 5.76 -5.61 -2.01
N PHE A 292 4.99 -4.77 -2.62
CA PHE A 292 5.07 -3.33 -2.42
C PHE A 292 3.66 -2.72 -2.43
N ILE A 293 3.56 -1.51 -1.88
CA ILE A 293 2.32 -0.74 -1.91
C ILE A 293 2.33 0.09 -3.18
N ASN A 294 1.32 -0.15 -4.05
CA ASN A 294 1.15 0.59 -5.28
C ASN A 294 0.56 1.99 -5.02
N LYS A 295 0.39 2.80 -6.05
CA LYS A 295 -0.19 4.16 -5.94
C LYS A 295 -1.59 4.19 -5.35
N TRP A 296 -2.35 3.11 -5.47
CA TRP A 296 -3.68 2.98 -4.87
C TRP A 296 -3.63 2.69 -3.36
N GLY A 297 -2.43 2.55 -2.77
CA GLY A 297 -2.24 2.18 -1.38
C GLY A 297 -2.53 0.72 -1.08
N LEU A 298 -2.38 -0.15 -2.06
CA LEU A 298 -2.70 -1.57 -1.95
C LEU A 298 -1.49 -2.44 -2.30
N TRP A 299 -1.45 -3.64 -1.70
CA TRP A 299 -0.37 -4.58 -1.93
C TRP A 299 -0.40 -5.15 -3.34
N GLU A 300 0.75 -5.10 -3.98
CA GLU A 300 1.01 -5.67 -5.30
C GLU A 300 2.36 -6.40 -5.28
N SER A 301 2.58 -7.31 -6.21
CA SER A 301 3.82 -8.08 -6.29
C SER A 301 4.49 -7.95 -7.66
N TYR A 302 5.82 -7.89 -7.64
CA TYR A 302 6.63 -7.92 -8.85
C TYR A 302 7.86 -8.80 -8.66
N GLY A 303 7.98 -9.86 -9.47
CA GLY A 303 9.07 -10.79 -9.40
C GLY A 303 10.02 -10.71 -10.61
N MET A 304 11.33 -10.83 -10.38
CA MET A 304 12.33 -10.79 -11.43
C MET A 304 13.44 -11.81 -11.19
N ASN A 305 13.99 -12.35 -12.31
CA ASN A 305 15.05 -13.35 -12.36
C ASN A 305 16.32 -12.75 -12.97
N THR A 306 16.90 -11.76 -12.30
CA THR A 306 18.07 -11.05 -12.81
C THR A 306 19.22 -11.10 -11.83
N PRO A 307 20.48 -10.91 -12.29
CA PRO A 307 21.64 -10.91 -11.41
C PRO A 307 21.53 -9.85 -10.32
N ILE A 308 21.94 -10.22 -9.11
CA ILE A 308 22.01 -9.32 -7.96
C ILE A 308 23.46 -9.04 -7.65
N ARG A 309 23.79 -7.77 -7.49
CA ARG A 309 25.08 -7.33 -6.97
C ARG A 309 24.91 -6.95 -5.51
N LYS A 310 25.62 -7.62 -4.63
CA LYS A 310 25.70 -7.29 -3.21
C LYS A 310 27.01 -6.54 -2.94
N SER A 311 26.93 -5.42 -2.23
CA SER A 311 28.09 -4.73 -1.67
C SER A 311 27.89 -4.55 -0.17
N THR A 312 28.94 -4.79 0.61
CA THR A 312 28.91 -4.64 2.07
C THR A 312 29.80 -3.47 2.46
N THR A 313 29.20 -2.49 3.11
CA THR A 313 29.93 -1.36 3.70
C THR A 313 30.14 -1.64 5.17
N ILE A 314 31.39 -1.54 5.63
CA ILE A 314 31.77 -1.74 7.02
C ILE A 314 32.31 -0.41 7.57
N SER A 315 31.65 0.12 8.59
CA SER A 315 32.10 1.26 9.36
C SER A 315 32.65 0.78 10.71
N ARG A 316 33.78 1.33 11.13
CA ARG A 316 34.41 1.01 12.41
C ARG A 316 34.65 2.29 13.19
N ASP A 317 34.28 2.26 14.44
CA ASP A 317 34.59 3.31 15.39
C ASP A 317 35.78 2.85 16.19
N GLU A 318 36.87 3.63 16.15
CA GLU A 318 38.15 3.26 16.76
C GLU A 318 38.50 4.24 17.88
N VAL A 319 39.08 3.70 18.96
CA VAL A 319 39.61 4.49 20.03
C VAL A 319 41.15 4.28 20.12
N LYS A 320 41.85 5.39 20.20
CA LYS A 320 43.29 5.35 20.44
C LYS A 320 43.53 5.07 21.92
N LYS A 321 44.30 4.03 22.24
CA LYS A 321 44.70 3.76 23.63
C LYS A 321 45.62 4.87 24.12
N PRO A 322 45.37 5.49 25.29
CA PRO A 322 46.15 6.61 25.79
C PRO A 322 47.57 6.20 26.19
N ASN A 323 47.79 4.95 26.56
CA ASN A 323 49.06 4.44 26.97
C ASN A 323 49.51 3.26 26.10
N ILE A 324 50.51 3.47 25.28
CA ILE A 324 51.25 2.39 24.67
C ILE A 324 52.13 1.78 25.79
N PRO A 325 51.93 0.49 26.15
CA PRO A 325 52.76 -0.11 27.18
C PRO A 325 54.19 -0.24 26.68
N TRP A 326 55.04 0.54 27.27
CA TRP A 326 56.46 0.42 27.06
C TRP A 326 57.03 -0.76 27.83
N SER A 327 58.03 -1.44 27.28
CA SER A 327 58.84 -2.40 28.07
C SER A 327 59.48 -1.65 29.20
N SER A 328 59.35 -2.15 30.43
CA SER A 328 59.99 -1.57 31.60
C SER A 328 61.48 -1.71 31.59
N ALA A 329 62.02 -2.62 30.77
CA ALA A 329 63.46 -2.93 30.77
C ALA A 329 64.29 -2.08 29.79
N ASP A 330 63.75 -1.71 28.67
CA ASP A 330 64.50 -1.07 27.57
C ASP A 330 63.78 0.10 26.93
N GLY A 331 62.56 0.51 27.39
CA GLY A 331 61.82 1.61 26.91
C GLY A 331 61.27 1.42 25.49
N ARG A 332 61.27 0.18 24.97
CA ARG A 332 60.80 -0.12 23.62
C ARG A 332 59.30 -0.42 23.60
N ASN A 333 58.68 0.03 22.55
CA ASN A 333 57.25 -0.31 22.31
C ASN A 333 57.13 -1.74 21.78
N SER A 334 56.20 -2.48 22.31
CA SER A 334 55.84 -3.82 21.84
C SER A 334 54.99 -3.74 20.59
N PHE A 335 55.52 -4.17 19.42
CA PHE A 335 54.82 -4.14 18.13
C PHE A 335 53.64 -5.12 18.04
N ASP A 336 53.51 -6.05 18.97
CA ASP A 336 52.45 -7.04 19.09
C ASP A 336 51.16 -6.44 19.72
N ARG A 337 51.25 -5.23 20.28
CA ARG A 337 50.14 -4.56 20.95
C ARG A 337 49.52 -3.49 20.07
N ARG A 338 48.18 -3.55 19.96
CA ARG A 338 47.45 -2.58 19.19
C ARG A 338 47.41 -1.20 19.85
N GLY A 339 47.74 -0.16 19.10
CA GLY A 339 47.59 1.24 19.52
C GLY A 339 46.16 1.79 19.34
N PHE A 340 45.36 1.13 18.51
CA PHE A 340 43.96 1.44 18.28
C PHE A 340 43.12 0.19 18.52
N ASP A 341 42.03 0.33 19.21
CA ASP A 341 41.01 -0.72 19.35
C ASP A 341 39.70 -0.27 18.70
N THR A 342 39.10 -1.16 17.95
CA THR A 342 37.73 -0.99 17.40
C THR A 342 36.76 -1.39 18.49
N TYR A 343 35.92 -0.47 18.93
CA TYR A 343 34.89 -0.71 19.95
C TYR A 343 33.50 -0.90 19.37
N ASN A 344 33.28 -0.46 18.14
CA ASN A 344 31.99 -0.64 17.44
C ASN A 344 32.26 -0.92 15.97
N GLN A 345 31.48 -1.85 15.41
CA GLN A 345 31.52 -2.17 13.97
C GLN A 345 30.12 -2.32 13.44
N THR A 346 29.76 -1.45 12.52
CA THR A 346 28.48 -1.50 11.82
C THR A 346 28.66 -2.05 10.41
N GLN A 347 27.85 -3.00 10.02
CA GLN A 347 27.87 -3.61 8.69
C GLN A 347 26.53 -3.35 7.99
N THR A 348 26.59 -2.74 6.80
CA THR A 348 25.41 -2.50 5.95
C THR A 348 25.58 -3.22 4.63
N ASP A 349 24.63 -4.09 4.31
CA ASP A 349 24.56 -4.77 3.03
C ASP A 349 23.68 -3.96 2.07
N ASN A 350 24.22 -3.55 0.94
CA ASN A 350 23.52 -2.88 -0.13
C ASN A 350 23.39 -3.83 -1.33
N PHE A 351 22.21 -3.88 -1.89
CA PHE A 351 21.87 -4.75 -3.00
C PHE A 351 21.48 -3.89 -4.22
N VAL A 352 21.94 -4.30 -5.39
CA VAL A 352 21.56 -3.69 -6.67
C VAL A 352 21.07 -4.81 -7.57
N ILE A 353 19.85 -4.67 -8.05
CA ILE A 353 19.24 -5.57 -9.03
C ILE A 353 18.82 -4.78 -10.25
N ALA A 354 19.23 -5.25 -11.44
CA ALA A 354 18.77 -4.68 -12.68
C ALA A 354 17.49 -5.37 -13.12
N THR A 355 16.47 -4.62 -13.53
CA THR A 355 15.26 -5.23 -14.08
C THR A 355 15.57 -5.87 -15.45
N PRO A 356 14.79 -6.84 -15.93
CA PRO A 356 14.82 -7.19 -17.33
C PRO A 356 14.44 -5.96 -18.17
N TYR A 357 14.60 -6.06 -19.48
CA TYR A 357 14.05 -5.05 -20.38
C TYR A 357 12.53 -5.10 -20.35
N VAL A 358 11.93 -4.02 -19.89
CA VAL A 358 10.48 -3.89 -19.66
C VAL A 358 9.85 -2.91 -20.64
N ARG A 359 8.56 -3.05 -20.91
CA ARG A 359 7.76 -2.13 -21.70
C ARG A 359 7.20 -1.01 -20.83
N ASP A 360 6.61 0.01 -21.45
CA ASP A 360 6.06 1.19 -20.79
C ASP A 360 5.06 0.84 -19.66
N GLU A 361 4.26 -0.20 -19.84
CA GLU A 361 3.26 -0.64 -18.86
C GLU A 361 3.91 -1.24 -17.60
N GLU A 362 4.92 -2.10 -17.80
CA GLU A 362 5.70 -2.67 -16.70
C GLU A 362 6.59 -1.60 -16.03
N ALA A 363 7.05 -0.61 -16.79
CA ALA A 363 7.84 0.50 -16.27
C ALA A 363 7.10 1.32 -15.23
N LYS A 364 5.79 1.53 -15.40
CA LYS A 364 4.93 2.19 -14.40
C LYS A 364 4.90 1.42 -13.08
N MET A 365 4.74 0.10 -13.14
CA MET A 365 4.75 -0.74 -11.95
C MET A 365 6.09 -0.70 -11.22
N ILE A 366 7.20 -0.68 -11.97
CA ILE A 366 8.53 -0.59 -11.37
C ILE A 366 8.76 0.80 -10.77
N SER A 367 8.27 1.88 -11.39
CA SER A 367 8.33 3.20 -10.78
C SER A 367 7.56 3.26 -9.45
N GLU A 368 6.36 2.67 -9.40
CA GLU A 368 5.59 2.58 -8.16
C GLU A 368 6.27 1.71 -7.10
N LEU A 369 6.95 0.62 -7.49
CA LEU A 369 7.80 -0.15 -6.59
C LEU A 369 8.93 0.70 -5.99
N ILE A 370 9.59 1.55 -6.80
CA ILE A 370 10.66 2.43 -6.33
C ILE A 370 10.12 3.53 -5.40
N GLU A 371 8.94 4.06 -5.67
CA GLU A 371 8.28 5.11 -4.91
C GLU A 371 7.51 4.59 -3.68
N SER A 372 7.34 3.28 -3.58
CA SER A 372 6.54 2.65 -2.52
C SER A 372 7.07 2.98 -1.12
N PRO A 373 6.18 3.37 -0.19
CA PRO A 373 6.56 3.64 1.19
C PRO A 373 6.98 2.38 1.95
N GLN A 374 6.47 1.22 1.56
CA GLN A 374 6.79 -0.06 2.19
C GLN A 374 7.00 -1.14 1.14
N VAL A 375 8.13 -1.81 1.24
CA VAL A 375 8.49 -2.91 0.34
C VAL A 375 9.00 -4.10 1.16
N TYR A 376 8.50 -5.28 0.82
CA TYR A 376 8.95 -6.55 1.36
C TYR A 376 9.55 -7.39 0.24
N LEU A 377 10.58 -8.14 0.59
CA LEU A 377 11.19 -9.12 -0.30
C LEU A 377 10.84 -10.52 0.20
N GLN A 378 10.30 -11.35 -0.66
CA GLN A 378 10.11 -12.77 -0.37
C GLN A 378 11.47 -13.48 -0.43
N TYR A 379 11.88 -14.06 0.69
CA TYR A 379 13.11 -14.83 0.82
C TYR A 379 12.82 -16.32 0.98
N ASN A 380 13.65 -17.15 0.36
CA ASN A 380 13.77 -18.55 0.76
C ASN A 380 14.74 -18.65 1.94
N SER A 381 14.43 -19.42 2.97
CA SER A 381 15.29 -19.59 4.15
C SER A 381 16.68 -20.16 3.84
N LEU A 382 16.79 -20.93 2.75
CA LEU A 382 18.07 -21.45 2.24
C LEU A 382 19.06 -20.35 1.85
N ASP A 383 18.56 -19.17 1.41
CA ASP A 383 19.40 -18.05 1.01
C ASP A 383 20.09 -17.34 2.17
N MET A 384 19.56 -17.47 3.35
CA MET A 384 20.10 -16.83 4.54
C MET A 384 21.15 -17.70 5.26
N GLY A 385 21.44 -18.88 4.76
CA GLY A 385 22.44 -19.78 5.34
C GLY A 385 22.04 -20.34 6.72
N LEU A 386 20.77 -20.28 7.07
CA LEU A 386 20.27 -20.64 8.40
C LEU A 386 20.01 -22.12 8.59
N GLY A 387 20.15 -22.95 7.56
CA GLY A 387 20.04 -24.40 7.65
C GLY A 387 18.71 -24.94 8.20
N VAL A 388 17.69 -24.11 8.30
CA VAL A 388 16.38 -24.43 8.86
C VAL A 388 15.40 -24.69 7.74
N THR A 389 14.59 -25.72 7.91
CA THR A 389 13.51 -26.15 7.03
C THR A 389 12.56 -24.98 6.72
N VAL A 390 12.67 -24.55 5.51
CA VAL A 390 11.85 -23.65 4.71
C VAL A 390 10.57 -23.10 5.36
N GLN A 391 10.68 -21.98 6.07
CA GLN A 391 9.59 -21.02 6.13
C GLN A 391 9.93 -19.86 5.18
N LYS A 392 9.18 -19.71 4.12
CA LYS A 392 9.27 -18.56 3.24
C LYS A 392 8.94 -17.31 4.06
N THR A 393 9.89 -16.42 4.15
CA THR A 393 9.79 -15.25 5.03
C THR A 393 9.77 -13.99 4.19
N PHE A 394 8.92 -13.06 4.56
CA PHE A 394 8.91 -11.72 3.99
C PHE A 394 9.83 -10.83 4.82
N VAL A 395 10.80 -10.25 4.17
CA VAL A 395 11.79 -9.39 4.83
C VAL A 395 11.56 -7.95 4.40
N PRO A 396 11.33 -7.03 5.34
CA PRO A 396 11.18 -5.61 5.00
C PRO A 396 12.50 -5.07 4.46
N ILE A 397 12.41 -4.34 3.37
CA ILE A 397 13.54 -3.68 2.72
C ILE A 397 13.28 -2.19 2.58
N GLN A 398 14.35 -1.43 2.45
CA GLN A 398 14.31 -0.01 2.12
C GLN A 398 14.89 0.18 0.74
N ILE A 399 14.10 0.75 -0.17
CA ILE A 399 14.59 1.20 -1.46
C ILE A 399 15.47 2.42 -1.23
N THR A 400 16.67 2.41 -1.79
CA THR A 400 17.66 3.48 -1.62
C THR A 400 17.85 4.33 -2.87
N ASN A 401 17.11 4.04 -3.94
CA ASN A 401 17.09 4.89 -5.13
C ASN A 401 16.56 6.28 -4.76
N SER A 402 17.31 7.31 -5.11
CA SER A 402 16.87 8.71 -5.00
C SER A 402 16.28 9.26 -6.30
N SER A 403 16.50 8.57 -7.39
CA SER A 403 15.99 8.95 -8.72
C SER A 403 15.96 7.75 -9.67
N TYR A 404 15.10 7.84 -10.65
CA TYR A 404 15.07 6.93 -11.79
C TYR A 404 14.83 7.71 -13.08
N VAL A 405 15.22 7.18 -14.21
CA VAL A 405 15.06 7.83 -15.51
C VAL A 405 14.06 7.03 -16.34
N SER A 406 12.91 7.62 -16.58
CA SER A 406 11.97 7.12 -17.58
C SER A 406 12.33 7.70 -18.94
N LYS A 407 12.59 6.84 -19.94
CA LYS A 407 12.92 7.25 -21.29
C LYS A 407 11.77 6.91 -22.23
N THR A 408 11.23 7.92 -22.90
CA THR A 408 10.32 7.73 -24.02
C THR A 408 11.13 7.88 -25.30
N SER A 409 11.53 6.77 -25.92
CA SER A 409 12.22 6.78 -27.20
C SER A 409 11.36 6.12 -28.26
N ARG A 410 11.21 6.77 -29.43
CA ARG A 410 10.50 6.17 -30.59
C ARG A 410 11.17 4.90 -31.12
N LEU A 411 12.48 4.74 -30.91
CA LEU A 411 13.28 3.64 -31.42
C LEU A 411 13.50 2.51 -30.41
N GLN A 412 13.50 2.82 -29.13
CA GLN A 412 13.69 1.83 -28.06
C GLN A 412 12.45 1.83 -27.14
N LYS A 413 11.58 0.85 -27.35
CA LYS A 413 10.37 0.66 -26.53
C LYS A 413 10.62 -0.20 -25.29
N ALA A 414 11.87 -0.40 -24.90
CA ALA A 414 12.24 -1.22 -23.77
C ALA A 414 13.20 -0.45 -22.85
N PHE A 415 12.92 -0.52 -21.56
CA PHE A 415 13.69 0.16 -20.51
C PHE A 415 14.31 -0.86 -19.58
N GLN A 416 15.34 -0.44 -18.88
CA GLN A 416 15.92 -1.18 -17.78
C GLN A 416 16.11 -0.25 -16.59
N PHE A 417 15.65 -0.66 -15.42
CA PHE A 417 15.84 0.06 -14.16
C PHE A 417 16.85 -0.66 -13.28
N ASN A 418 17.58 0.10 -12.49
CA ASN A 418 18.39 -0.43 -11.41
C ASN A 418 17.70 -0.14 -10.08
N ILE A 419 17.25 -1.17 -9.40
CA ILE A 419 16.64 -1.06 -8.07
C ILE A 419 17.76 -1.28 -7.05
N GLN A 420 17.96 -0.30 -6.18
CA GLN A 420 18.92 -0.36 -5.08
C GLN A 420 18.15 -0.46 -3.78
N TYR A 421 18.52 -1.41 -2.96
CA TYR A 421 17.85 -1.60 -1.67
C TYR A 421 18.82 -2.13 -0.61
N LYS A 422 18.42 -1.96 0.65
CA LYS A 422 19.05 -2.55 1.82
C LYS A 422 17.99 -3.22 2.70
N LEU A 423 18.40 -4.12 3.57
CA LEU A 423 17.50 -4.69 4.58
C LEU A 423 17.07 -3.58 5.55
N ALA A 424 15.77 -3.52 5.87
CA ALA A 424 15.25 -2.53 6.84
C ALA A 424 15.78 -2.80 8.26
N ASN A 425 16.03 -4.08 8.59
CA ASN A 425 16.64 -4.47 9.85
C ASN A 425 18.13 -4.65 9.63
N PRO A 426 18.98 -3.79 10.21
CA PRO A 426 20.43 -3.94 10.12
C PRO A 426 20.89 -5.23 10.84
N ARG A 427 22.01 -5.77 10.39
CA ARG A 427 22.63 -6.87 11.14
C ARG A 427 23.05 -6.39 12.53
N PRO A 428 22.93 -7.25 13.56
CA PRO A 428 23.47 -6.91 14.88
C PRO A 428 24.95 -6.54 14.78
N ASN A 429 25.33 -5.54 15.53
CA ASN A 429 26.73 -5.17 15.67
C ASN A 429 27.51 -6.37 16.25
N ARG A 430 28.70 -6.62 15.72
CA ARG A 430 29.63 -7.64 16.23
C ARG A 430 30.65 -7.05 17.17
#